data_2252489f8c667ea9774a546f23a3867d
#
_entry.id   2252489f8c667ea9774a546f23a3867d
#
_cell.length_a   1.000
_cell.length_b   1.000
_cell.length_c   1.000
_cell.angle_alpha   90.00
_cell.angle_beta   90.00
_cell.angle_gamma   90.00
#
_symmetry.space_group_name_H-M   'P 1'
#
loop_
_entity.id
_entity.type
_entity.pdbx_description
1 polymer ?
#
loop_
_entity_poly.entity_id
_entity_poly.type
_entity_poly.pdbx_seq_one_letter_code
_entity_poly.pdbx_strand_id
1 'polypeptide(L)'
;MSTQRGEVPGIRGEGSSVLGPSIEARMSQGKALRERVSRTSHAEWAAPTARPDLIEVLQHSDRGRLPELLPIRYGRMRQSPFAFFRGSVAVMAWDLSKTPATGIRVQACGDCHAANFGGFASPERRLLFDINDFDETLPAPWEWDLKRLAASVVLASRELGMGGGRCGDAVLKMAESYRQHMREYAQMRALEVWYSHMDAEVFIEEAKTTAARKRWQQVEKKARLQTTH
;
A
#
# COMPACT_ATOMS: atom_id res chain seq x y z
N MET A 1 67.25 20.01 10.08
CA MET A 1 66.38 19.30 9.10
C MET A 1 64.93 19.58 9.49
N SER A 2 64.31 20.51 8.78
CA SER A 2 62.94 21.00 9.04
C SER A 2 61.97 20.22 8.15
N THR A 3 61.04 19.52 8.74
CA THR A 3 59.97 18.81 8.04
C THR A 3 58.78 19.73 7.86
N GLN A 4 58.59 20.20 6.62
CA GLN A 4 57.40 20.90 6.20
C GLN A 4 56.19 19.95 6.23
N ARG A 5 55.16 20.29 6.97
CA ARG A 5 53.83 19.68 6.87
C ARG A 5 53.10 20.32 5.70
N GLY A 6 52.79 19.54 4.68
CA GLY A 6 51.94 19.98 3.57
C GLY A 6 50.52 20.23 4.03
N GLU A 7 50.01 21.41 3.77
CA GLU A 7 48.58 21.77 3.91
C GLU A 7 47.76 21.04 2.83
N VAL A 8 46.71 20.30 3.25
CA VAL A 8 45.71 19.73 2.37
C VAL A 8 44.70 20.84 2.02
N PRO A 9 44.42 21.10 0.74
CA PRO A 9 43.42 22.12 0.36
C PRO A 9 42.05 21.74 0.89
N GLY A 10 41.44 22.63 1.68
CA GLY A 10 40.11 22.46 2.23
C GLY A 10 39.06 22.36 1.15
N ILE A 11 38.36 21.23 1.12
CA ILE A 11 37.11 21.05 0.40
C ILE A 11 36.05 21.91 1.14
N ARG A 12 35.78 23.10 0.61
CA ARG A 12 34.59 23.85 0.99
C ARG A 12 33.38 23.14 0.36
N GLY A 13 32.85 22.15 1.05
CA GLY A 13 31.55 21.58 0.77
C GLY A 13 30.50 22.60 1.16
N GLU A 14 29.77 23.13 0.18
CA GLU A 14 28.51 23.82 0.42
C GLU A 14 27.64 22.89 1.30
N GLY A 15 27.16 23.41 2.43
CA GLY A 15 26.42 22.65 3.42
C GLY A 15 25.12 22.11 2.85
N SER A 16 25.18 20.94 2.26
CA SER A 16 23.99 20.09 2.09
C SER A 16 23.52 19.76 3.50
N SER A 17 22.41 20.36 3.93
CA SER A 17 21.81 20.06 5.22
C SER A 17 21.50 18.57 5.29
N VAL A 18 22.07 17.89 6.26
CA VAL A 18 21.81 16.47 6.59
C VAL A 18 20.33 16.26 6.93
N LEU A 19 19.59 17.34 7.17
CA LEU A 19 18.15 17.37 7.34
C LEU A 19 17.52 17.61 5.97
N GLY A 20 16.74 16.63 5.49
CA GLY A 20 15.97 16.76 4.25
C GLY A 20 15.14 18.05 4.14
N PRO A 21 14.39 18.29 3.05
CA PRO A 21 13.67 19.53 2.84
C PRO A 21 12.68 19.82 3.97
N SER A 22 12.50 21.12 4.31
CA SER A 22 11.55 21.55 5.35
C SER A 22 10.11 21.11 5.03
N ILE A 23 9.24 21.14 6.03
CA ILE A 23 7.82 20.81 5.87
C ILE A 23 7.19 21.72 4.81
N GLU A 24 7.48 23.03 4.84
CA GLU A 24 6.98 24.03 3.89
C GLU A 24 7.46 23.73 2.46
N ALA A 25 8.73 23.37 2.30
CA ALA A 25 9.29 23.00 1.01
C ALA A 25 8.61 21.74 0.44
N ARG A 26 8.38 20.71 1.27
CA ARG A 26 7.65 19.49 0.88
C ARG A 26 6.20 19.80 0.51
N MET A 27 5.52 20.66 1.26
CA MET A 27 4.15 21.09 0.95
C MET A 27 4.09 21.87 -0.36
N SER A 28 5.03 22.75 -0.63
CA SER A 28 5.14 23.49 -1.89
C SER A 28 5.37 22.56 -3.07
N GLN A 29 6.29 21.61 -2.95
CA GLN A 29 6.51 20.55 -3.96
C GLN A 29 5.23 19.75 -4.23
N GLY A 30 4.54 19.31 -3.18
CA GLY A 30 3.29 18.58 -3.30
C GLY A 30 2.18 19.41 -3.97
N LYS A 31 2.14 20.72 -3.76
CA LYS A 31 1.23 21.63 -4.47
C LYS A 31 1.56 21.69 -5.97
N ALA A 32 2.82 21.89 -6.32
CA ALA A 32 3.28 21.93 -7.71
C ALA A 32 2.99 20.60 -8.46
N LEU A 33 3.13 19.46 -7.78
CA LEU A 33 2.75 18.15 -8.34
C LEU A 33 1.25 18.09 -8.67
N ARG A 34 0.38 18.63 -7.82
CA ARG A 34 -1.08 18.68 -8.06
C ARG A 34 -1.48 19.65 -9.17
N GLU A 35 -0.69 20.65 -9.46
CA GLU A 35 -0.89 21.53 -10.61
C GLU A 35 -0.59 20.80 -11.94
N ARG A 36 0.41 19.91 -11.95
CA ARG A 36 0.75 19.08 -13.11
C ARG A 36 -0.19 17.88 -13.28
N VAL A 37 -0.54 17.21 -12.19
CA VAL A 37 -1.42 16.04 -12.16
C VAL A 37 -2.54 16.31 -11.17
N SER A 38 -3.68 16.77 -11.68
CA SER A 38 -4.84 17.12 -10.84
C SER A 38 -5.44 15.87 -10.17
N ARG A 39 -6.08 16.07 -9.01
CA ARG A 39 -6.76 14.95 -8.33
C ARG A 39 -7.89 14.37 -9.18
N THR A 40 -8.55 15.19 -9.98
CA THR A 40 -9.65 14.76 -10.87
C THR A 40 -9.16 13.88 -12.01
N SER A 41 -7.93 14.08 -12.51
CA SER A 41 -7.35 13.25 -13.56
C SER A 41 -7.20 11.77 -13.13
N HIS A 42 -7.11 11.49 -11.84
CA HIS A 42 -7.04 10.11 -11.35
C HIS A 42 -8.38 9.35 -11.45
N ALA A 43 -9.49 10.04 -11.65
CA ALA A 43 -10.81 9.42 -11.87
C ALA A 43 -11.04 9.03 -13.33
N GLU A 44 -10.26 9.59 -14.24
CA GLU A 44 -10.36 9.30 -15.65
C GLU A 44 -9.65 7.97 -15.96
N TRP A 45 -10.44 6.99 -16.40
CA TRP A 45 -9.92 5.73 -16.89
C TRP A 45 -10.72 5.24 -18.10
N ALA A 46 -10.01 4.91 -19.15
CA ALA A 46 -10.56 4.21 -20.30
C ALA A 46 -9.63 3.04 -20.65
N ALA A 47 -10.20 1.89 -20.98
CA ALA A 47 -9.40 0.75 -21.41
C ALA A 47 -8.65 1.12 -22.69
N PRO A 48 -7.29 1.09 -22.70
CA PRO A 48 -6.53 1.37 -23.90
C PRO A 48 -6.85 0.35 -25.00
N THR A 49 -6.89 0.79 -26.26
CA THR A 49 -7.13 -0.09 -27.43
C THR A 49 -6.10 -1.21 -27.55
N ALA A 50 -4.87 -0.96 -27.12
CA ALA A 50 -3.77 -1.93 -27.12
C ALA A 50 -3.67 -2.73 -25.81
N ARG A 51 -4.76 -2.83 -25.04
CA ARG A 51 -4.76 -3.63 -23.80
C ARG A 51 -4.56 -5.09 -24.17
N PRO A 52 -3.56 -5.78 -23.59
CA PRO A 52 -3.32 -7.19 -23.87
C PRO A 52 -4.49 -8.05 -23.36
N ASP A 53 -4.62 -9.23 -23.92
CA ASP A 53 -5.57 -10.22 -23.42
C ASP A 53 -5.27 -10.56 -21.97
N LEU A 54 -6.33 -10.62 -21.13
CA LEU A 54 -6.19 -10.87 -19.70
C LEU A 54 -5.56 -12.22 -19.41
N ILE A 55 -5.87 -13.24 -20.24
CA ILE A 55 -5.34 -14.58 -20.05
C ILE A 55 -3.85 -14.61 -20.36
N GLU A 56 -3.41 -13.89 -21.42
CA GLU A 56 -1.98 -13.75 -21.73
C GLU A 56 -1.20 -13.10 -20.60
N VAL A 57 -1.74 -12.02 -19.99
CA VAL A 57 -1.12 -11.35 -18.85
C VAL A 57 -1.01 -12.30 -17.66
N LEU A 58 -2.07 -13.05 -17.35
CA LEU A 58 -2.08 -14.02 -16.25
C LEU A 58 -1.08 -15.15 -16.51
N GLN A 59 -1.07 -15.73 -17.71
CA GLN A 59 -0.12 -16.79 -18.09
C GLN A 59 1.33 -16.29 -18.03
N HIS A 60 1.56 -15.02 -18.39
CA HIS A 60 2.88 -14.41 -18.23
C HIS A 60 3.28 -14.32 -16.75
N SER A 61 2.36 -13.93 -15.87
CA SER A 61 2.58 -13.84 -14.41
C SER A 61 2.75 -15.19 -13.73
N ASP A 62 2.37 -16.28 -14.40
CA ASP A 62 2.54 -17.65 -13.88
C ASP A 62 3.95 -18.20 -14.11
N ARG A 63 4.77 -17.52 -14.91
CA ARG A 63 6.16 -17.96 -15.16
C ARG A 63 6.93 -18.00 -13.84
N GLY A 64 7.54 -19.15 -13.57
CA GLY A 64 8.28 -19.39 -12.32
C GLY A 64 7.43 -19.89 -11.16
N ARG A 65 6.10 -19.99 -11.30
CA ARG A 65 5.23 -20.65 -10.32
C ARG A 65 5.26 -22.17 -10.50
N LEU A 66 4.94 -22.91 -9.43
CA LEU A 66 4.83 -24.35 -9.45
C LEU A 66 3.61 -24.78 -10.31
N PRO A 67 3.79 -25.54 -11.40
CA PRO A 67 2.69 -25.86 -12.33
C PRO A 67 1.53 -26.61 -11.67
N GLU A 68 1.82 -27.46 -10.70
CA GLU A 68 0.82 -28.23 -9.95
C GLU A 68 -0.09 -27.37 -9.07
N LEU A 69 0.32 -26.13 -8.74
CA LEU A 69 -0.47 -25.19 -7.95
C LEU A 69 -1.34 -24.25 -8.81
N LEU A 70 -1.07 -24.16 -10.13
CA LEU A 70 -1.84 -23.28 -11.03
C LEU A 70 -3.34 -23.64 -11.08
N PRO A 71 -3.76 -24.90 -11.18
CA PRO A 71 -5.18 -25.25 -11.16
C PRO A 71 -5.87 -24.81 -9.85
N ILE A 72 -5.20 -24.94 -8.73
CA ILE A 72 -5.71 -24.51 -7.41
C ILE A 72 -5.85 -22.99 -7.38
N ARG A 73 -4.84 -22.27 -7.88
CA ARG A 73 -4.85 -20.81 -7.99
C ARG A 73 -6.03 -20.32 -8.82
N TYR A 74 -6.18 -20.82 -10.03
CA TYR A 74 -7.29 -20.44 -10.92
C TYR A 74 -8.65 -20.89 -10.37
N GLY A 75 -8.73 -22.05 -9.74
CA GLY A 75 -9.93 -22.49 -9.04
C GLY A 75 -10.38 -21.52 -7.95
N ARG A 76 -9.45 -20.97 -7.18
CA ARG A 76 -9.73 -19.92 -6.18
C ARG A 76 -10.14 -18.61 -6.82
N MET A 77 -9.45 -18.17 -7.87
CA MET A 77 -9.76 -16.92 -8.58
C MET A 77 -11.17 -16.92 -9.19
N ARG A 78 -11.71 -18.09 -9.58
CA ARG A 78 -13.06 -18.21 -10.15
C ARG A 78 -14.20 -18.09 -9.15
N GLN A 79 -13.93 -18.05 -7.85
CA GLN A 79 -14.98 -18.07 -6.81
C GLN A 79 -15.76 -16.75 -6.73
N SER A 80 -15.10 -15.61 -6.91
CA SER A 80 -15.75 -14.31 -6.89
C SER A 80 -14.93 -13.24 -7.60
N PRO A 81 -15.53 -12.08 -7.95
CA PRO A 81 -14.78 -10.94 -8.48
C PRO A 81 -13.66 -10.47 -7.56
N PHE A 82 -13.85 -10.48 -6.24
CA PHE A 82 -12.81 -10.13 -5.29
C PHE A 82 -11.68 -11.17 -5.26
N ALA A 83 -12.03 -12.47 -5.32
CA ALA A 83 -11.03 -13.54 -5.41
C ALA A 83 -10.21 -13.44 -6.71
N PHE A 84 -10.86 -13.14 -7.85
CA PHE A 84 -10.16 -12.87 -9.11
C PHE A 84 -9.22 -11.69 -9.00
N PHE A 85 -9.70 -10.58 -8.42
CA PHE A 85 -8.92 -9.36 -8.24
C PHE A 85 -7.63 -9.61 -7.44
N ARG A 86 -7.71 -10.39 -6.37
CA ARG A 86 -6.54 -10.79 -5.57
C ARG A 86 -5.49 -11.56 -6.37
N GLY A 87 -5.93 -12.42 -7.30
CA GLY A 87 -5.03 -13.20 -8.13
C GLY A 87 -4.54 -12.51 -9.40
N SER A 88 -5.03 -11.30 -9.72
CA SER A 88 -4.78 -10.61 -11.00
C SER A 88 -4.00 -9.32 -10.86
N VAL A 89 -3.02 -9.26 -9.95
CA VAL A 89 -2.22 -8.05 -9.69
C VAL A 89 -1.52 -7.54 -10.97
N ALA A 90 -0.97 -8.42 -11.79
CA ALA A 90 -0.29 -8.07 -13.03
C ALA A 90 -1.20 -7.34 -14.03
N VAL A 91 -2.49 -7.73 -14.10
CA VAL A 91 -3.49 -7.07 -14.94
C VAL A 91 -3.69 -5.63 -14.50
N MET A 92 -3.90 -5.43 -13.18
CA MET A 92 -4.09 -4.08 -12.66
C MET A 92 -2.81 -3.23 -12.75
N ALA A 93 -1.64 -3.81 -12.56
CA ALA A 93 -0.37 -3.10 -12.73
C ALA A 93 -0.21 -2.59 -14.16
N TRP A 94 -0.58 -3.41 -15.15
CA TRP A 94 -0.60 -2.99 -16.55
C TRP A 94 -1.57 -1.81 -16.77
N ASP A 95 -2.80 -1.93 -16.28
CA ASP A 95 -3.80 -0.86 -16.39
C ASP A 95 -3.32 0.43 -15.71
N LEU A 96 -2.79 0.33 -14.49
CA LEU A 96 -2.28 1.47 -13.73
C LEU A 96 -1.08 2.16 -14.40
N SER A 97 -0.27 1.41 -15.15
CA SER A 97 0.85 1.98 -15.91
C SER A 97 0.40 3.00 -16.98
N LYS A 98 -0.87 3.00 -17.34
CA LYS A 98 -1.50 3.91 -18.32
C LYS A 98 -2.29 5.04 -17.66
N THR A 99 -2.30 5.09 -16.31
CA THR A 99 -3.01 6.15 -15.58
C THR A 99 -2.07 7.28 -15.15
N PRO A 100 -2.59 8.50 -14.91
CA PRO A 100 -1.79 9.61 -14.40
C PRO A 100 -1.06 9.23 -13.11
N ALA A 101 0.20 9.67 -12.99
CA ALA A 101 1.02 9.52 -11.80
C ALA A 101 1.80 10.81 -11.51
N THR A 102 1.91 11.21 -10.26
CA THR A 102 2.60 12.43 -9.83
C THR A 102 4.12 12.36 -10.00
N GLY A 103 4.66 11.16 -10.18
CA GLY A 103 6.10 10.90 -10.26
C GLY A 103 6.76 10.60 -8.92
N ILE A 104 6.02 10.66 -7.80
CA ILE A 104 6.52 10.18 -6.51
C ILE A 104 6.55 8.66 -6.53
N ARG A 105 7.74 8.09 -6.38
CA ARG A 105 7.94 6.65 -6.29
C ARG A 105 8.17 6.24 -4.84
N VAL A 106 7.59 5.12 -4.47
CA VAL A 106 7.72 4.49 -3.16
C VAL A 106 8.05 3.02 -3.35
N GLN A 107 8.48 2.35 -2.28
CA GLN A 107 8.44 0.89 -2.24
C GLN A 107 6.96 0.51 -2.06
N ALA A 108 6.29 0.22 -3.16
CA ALA A 108 4.89 -0.17 -3.14
C ALA A 108 4.75 -1.61 -2.63
N CYS A 109 3.65 -1.90 -1.96
CA CYS A 109 3.26 -3.27 -1.61
C CYS A 109 3.06 -4.13 -2.87
N GLY A 110 2.55 -3.51 -3.95
CA GLY A 110 2.27 -4.15 -5.22
C GLY A 110 0.90 -4.83 -5.24
N ASP A 111 0.60 -5.69 -4.26
CA ASP A 111 -0.72 -6.31 -4.10
C ASP A 111 -1.50 -5.73 -2.91
N CYS A 112 -1.60 -4.41 -2.83
CA CYS A 112 -2.30 -3.70 -1.78
C CYS A 112 -3.83 -3.86 -1.91
N HIS A 113 -4.41 -4.87 -1.28
CA HIS A 113 -5.85 -5.10 -1.24
C HIS A 113 -6.35 -5.33 0.19
N ALA A 114 -7.66 -5.14 0.45
CA ALA A 114 -8.24 -5.17 1.79
C ALA A 114 -7.96 -6.48 2.59
N ALA A 115 -7.82 -7.62 1.92
CA ALA A 115 -7.52 -8.89 2.58
C ALA A 115 -6.02 -9.12 2.84
N ASN A 116 -5.15 -8.20 2.40
CA ASN A 116 -3.72 -8.23 2.70
C ASN A 116 -3.36 -7.44 3.97
N PHE A 117 -4.36 -6.86 4.62
CA PHE A 117 -4.20 -6.24 5.94
C PHE A 117 -4.65 -7.21 7.02
N GLY A 118 -3.86 -7.35 8.06
CA GLY A 118 -4.17 -8.27 9.15
C GLY A 118 -3.33 -8.06 10.40
N GLY A 119 -3.69 -8.78 11.46
CA GLY A 119 -2.95 -8.78 12.71
C GLY A 119 -1.81 -9.80 12.66
N PHE A 120 -0.64 -9.40 13.13
CA PHE A 120 0.53 -10.26 13.33
C PHE A 120 1.29 -9.87 14.60
N ALA A 121 2.06 -10.80 15.16
CA ALA A 121 2.90 -10.52 16.31
C ALA A 121 4.27 -10.01 15.86
N SER A 122 4.70 -8.87 16.42
CA SER A 122 6.08 -8.38 16.22
C SER A 122 7.09 -9.27 16.98
N PRO A 123 8.40 -9.15 16.72
CA PRO A 123 9.44 -9.84 17.50
C PRO A 123 9.34 -9.56 19.01
N GLU A 124 8.89 -8.36 19.38
CA GLU A 124 8.66 -7.94 20.78
C GLU A 124 7.32 -8.45 21.35
N ARG A 125 6.61 -9.31 20.59
CA ARG A 125 5.30 -9.89 20.94
C ARG A 125 4.16 -8.88 21.08
N ARG A 126 4.27 -7.74 20.39
CA ARG A 126 3.14 -6.81 20.24
C ARG A 126 2.26 -7.28 19.09
N LEU A 127 0.96 -7.21 19.28
CA LEU A 127 0.01 -7.51 18.22
C LEU A 127 -0.20 -6.25 17.39
N LEU A 128 0.31 -6.24 16.18
CA LEU A 128 0.22 -5.14 15.24
C LEU A 128 -0.78 -5.45 14.13
N PHE A 129 -1.34 -4.40 13.52
CA PHE A 129 -2.16 -4.51 12.34
C PHE A 129 -1.52 -3.72 11.21
N ASP A 130 -1.14 -4.42 10.14
CA ASP A 130 -0.51 -3.81 8.97
C ASP A 130 -0.66 -4.73 7.75
N ILE A 131 0.04 -4.43 6.67
CA ILE A 131 0.17 -5.26 5.47
C ILE A 131 0.98 -6.52 5.82
N ASN A 132 0.46 -7.68 5.44
CA ASN A 132 1.04 -8.97 5.79
C ASN A 132 1.88 -9.62 4.69
N ASP A 133 1.70 -9.19 3.43
CA ASP A 133 2.30 -9.84 2.27
C ASP A 133 2.93 -8.79 1.35
N PHE A 134 4.20 -8.96 1.06
CA PHE A 134 5.03 -8.09 0.24
C PHE A 134 5.69 -8.83 -0.94
N ASP A 135 5.19 -10.01 -1.33
CA ASP A 135 5.78 -10.82 -2.39
C ASP A 135 5.81 -10.09 -3.74
N GLU A 136 4.85 -9.17 -3.97
CA GLU A 136 4.72 -8.38 -5.21
C GLU A 136 5.33 -6.96 -5.08
N THR A 137 6.14 -6.72 -4.04
CA THR A 137 6.69 -5.39 -3.75
C THR A 137 7.66 -4.91 -4.83
N LEU A 138 7.54 -3.63 -5.21
CA LEU A 138 8.40 -3.02 -6.22
C LEU A 138 8.46 -1.49 -6.06
N PRO A 139 9.51 -0.82 -6.55
CA PRO A 139 9.50 0.63 -6.67
C PRO A 139 8.46 1.08 -7.71
N ALA A 140 7.36 1.68 -7.27
CA ALA A 140 6.24 2.10 -8.13
C ALA A 140 5.67 3.46 -7.72
N PRO A 141 4.81 4.09 -8.55
CA PRO A 141 4.04 5.25 -8.14
C PRO A 141 3.18 4.94 -6.92
N TRP A 142 3.20 5.82 -5.90
CA TRP A 142 2.42 5.63 -4.67
C TRP A 142 0.91 5.46 -4.92
N GLU A 143 0.43 6.01 -6.03
CA GLU A 143 -0.97 5.93 -6.44
C GLU A 143 -1.44 4.50 -6.72
N TRP A 144 -0.51 3.60 -7.08
CA TRP A 144 -0.86 2.24 -7.46
C TRP A 144 -1.47 1.47 -6.29
N ASP A 145 -0.82 1.49 -5.14
CA ASP A 145 -1.33 0.82 -3.93
C ASP A 145 -2.66 1.41 -3.49
N LEU A 146 -2.79 2.74 -3.48
CA LEU A 146 -4.03 3.38 -3.06
C LEU A 146 -5.20 3.08 -4.00
N LYS A 147 -4.97 3.09 -5.31
CA LYS A 147 -5.98 2.72 -6.31
C LYS A 147 -6.36 1.25 -6.21
N ARG A 148 -5.38 0.36 -5.96
CA ARG A 148 -5.63 -1.05 -5.77
C ARG A 148 -6.43 -1.31 -4.50
N LEU A 149 -6.08 -0.67 -3.40
CA LEU A 149 -6.85 -0.75 -2.16
C LEU A 149 -8.30 -0.26 -2.37
N ALA A 150 -8.49 0.90 -3.00
CA ALA A 150 -9.80 1.45 -3.29
C ALA A 150 -10.68 0.50 -4.11
N ALA A 151 -10.14 -0.07 -5.18
CA ALA A 151 -10.85 -1.06 -5.99
C ALA A 151 -11.21 -2.32 -5.17
N SER A 152 -10.30 -2.79 -4.33
CA SER A 152 -10.55 -3.93 -3.46
C SER A 152 -11.64 -3.69 -2.44
N VAL A 153 -11.72 -2.46 -1.88
CA VAL A 153 -12.80 -2.07 -0.95
C VAL A 153 -14.16 -2.12 -1.65
N VAL A 154 -14.26 -1.63 -2.90
CA VAL A 154 -15.51 -1.74 -3.69
C VAL A 154 -15.91 -3.19 -3.89
N LEU A 155 -14.97 -4.04 -4.33
CA LEU A 155 -15.26 -5.44 -4.62
C LEU A 155 -15.66 -6.21 -3.36
N ALA A 156 -14.92 -6.03 -2.26
CA ALA A 156 -15.25 -6.64 -0.98
C ALA A 156 -16.62 -6.17 -0.45
N SER A 157 -16.93 -4.87 -0.57
CA SER A 157 -18.23 -4.32 -0.16
C SER A 157 -19.38 -4.91 -0.98
N ARG A 158 -19.20 -5.10 -2.29
CA ARG A 158 -20.19 -5.76 -3.16
C ARG A 158 -20.40 -7.22 -2.77
N GLU A 159 -19.33 -7.94 -2.46
CA GLU A 159 -19.40 -9.33 -2.02
C GLU A 159 -20.16 -9.48 -0.68
N LEU A 160 -20.07 -8.46 0.18
CA LEU A 160 -20.89 -8.35 1.39
C LEU A 160 -22.34 -7.87 1.15
N GLY A 161 -22.78 -7.75 -0.10
CA GLY A 161 -24.14 -7.33 -0.45
C GLY A 161 -24.43 -5.84 -0.24
N MET A 162 -23.40 -4.99 -0.14
CA MET A 162 -23.59 -3.55 0.02
C MET A 162 -24.03 -2.92 -1.32
N GLY A 163 -25.05 -2.04 -1.27
CA GLY A 163 -25.46 -1.27 -2.44
C GLY A 163 -24.40 -0.25 -2.90
N GLY A 164 -24.48 0.16 -4.17
CA GLY A 164 -23.46 1.00 -4.82
C GLY A 164 -23.12 2.29 -4.06
N GLY A 165 -24.11 3.01 -3.50
CA GLY A 165 -23.87 4.20 -2.67
C GLY A 165 -22.96 3.88 -1.47
N ARG A 166 -23.27 2.83 -0.71
CA ARG A 166 -22.47 2.42 0.46
C ARG A 166 -21.06 1.95 0.07
N CYS A 167 -20.89 1.33 -1.09
CA CYS A 167 -19.54 1.00 -1.60
C CYS A 167 -18.73 2.27 -1.87
N GLY A 168 -19.34 3.29 -2.47
CA GLY A 168 -18.72 4.60 -2.69
C GLY A 168 -18.34 5.27 -1.37
N ASP A 169 -19.25 5.30 -0.39
CA ASP A 169 -18.99 5.86 0.95
C ASP A 169 -17.82 5.18 1.65
N ALA A 170 -17.69 3.86 1.53
CA ALA A 170 -16.57 3.11 2.11
C ALA A 170 -15.22 3.54 1.50
N VAL A 171 -15.16 3.72 0.18
CA VAL A 171 -13.94 4.21 -0.50
C VAL A 171 -13.64 5.65 -0.12
N LEU A 172 -14.64 6.52 -0.06
CA LEU A 172 -14.46 7.91 0.35
C LEU A 172 -13.90 8.01 1.77
N LYS A 173 -14.43 7.24 2.72
CA LYS A 173 -13.91 7.17 4.09
C LYS A 173 -12.48 6.65 4.15
N MET A 174 -12.16 5.61 3.38
CA MET A 174 -10.79 5.09 3.29
C MET A 174 -9.84 6.17 2.75
N ALA A 175 -10.19 6.85 1.67
CA ALA A 175 -9.37 7.91 1.08
C ALA A 175 -9.24 9.14 2.00
N GLU A 176 -10.29 9.48 2.76
CA GLU A 176 -10.27 10.55 3.76
C GLU A 176 -9.33 10.20 4.92
N SER A 177 -9.43 9.00 5.47
CA SER A 177 -8.56 8.50 6.53
C SER A 177 -7.10 8.48 6.07
N TYR A 178 -6.81 7.94 4.89
CA TYR A 178 -5.46 7.97 4.32
C TYR A 178 -4.91 9.38 4.23
N ARG A 179 -5.69 10.33 3.69
CA ARG A 179 -5.29 11.72 3.57
C ARG A 179 -5.03 12.39 4.93
N GLN A 180 -5.84 12.05 5.93
CA GLN A 180 -5.68 12.58 7.29
C GLN A 180 -4.36 12.10 7.90
N HIS A 181 -4.12 10.80 7.92
CA HIS A 181 -2.89 10.22 8.47
C HIS A 181 -1.64 10.70 7.71
N MET A 182 -1.70 10.83 6.39
CA MET A 182 -0.59 11.41 5.63
C MET A 182 -0.28 12.87 6.02
N ARG A 183 -1.28 13.65 6.44
CA ARG A 183 -1.05 15.01 6.99
C ARG A 183 -0.41 14.98 8.36
N GLU A 184 -0.82 14.05 9.21
CA GLU A 184 -0.26 13.83 10.55
C GLU A 184 1.21 13.40 10.42
N TYR A 185 1.51 12.39 9.63
CA TYR A 185 2.87 11.92 9.37
C TYR A 185 3.77 12.98 8.72
N ALA A 186 3.21 13.86 7.89
CA ALA A 186 3.98 14.96 7.29
C ALA A 186 4.52 15.95 8.32
N GLN A 187 3.96 16.02 9.52
CA GLN A 187 4.42 16.85 10.63
C GLN A 187 5.42 16.16 11.56
N MET A 188 5.53 14.84 11.45
CA MET A 188 6.40 14.01 12.28
C MET A 188 7.82 13.96 11.71
N ARG A 189 8.81 13.69 12.57
CA ARG A 189 10.15 13.33 12.14
C ARG A 189 10.16 11.92 11.57
N ALA A 190 11.10 11.64 10.67
CA ALA A 190 11.18 10.33 10.01
C ALA A 190 11.22 9.15 11.01
N LEU A 191 11.92 9.31 12.13
CA LEU A 191 12.00 8.29 13.16
C LEU A 191 10.67 8.09 13.91
N GLU A 192 9.91 9.16 14.12
CA GLU A 192 8.57 9.08 14.72
C GLU A 192 7.59 8.36 13.82
N VAL A 193 7.66 8.62 12.49
CA VAL A 193 6.87 7.88 11.49
C VAL A 193 7.27 6.40 11.48
N TRP A 194 8.58 6.10 11.56
CA TRP A 194 9.09 4.73 11.59
C TRP A 194 8.55 3.92 12.78
N TYR A 195 8.43 4.55 13.95
CA TYR A 195 7.87 3.92 15.14
C TYR A 195 6.34 4.01 15.25
N SER A 196 5.70 4.70 14.30
CA SER A 196 4.23 4.75 14.24
C SER A 196 3.70 3.39 13.79
N HIS A 197 2.86 2.79 14.60
CA HIS A 197 2.24 1.49 14.32
C HIS A 197 0.81 1.49 14.85
N MET A 198 0.02 0.59 14.34
CA MET A 198 -1.36 0.39 14.77
C MET A 198 -1.43 -0.88 15.61
N ASP A 199 -1.71 -0.74 16.92
CA ASP A 199 -1.96 -1.87 17.80
C ASP A 199 -3.29 -2.53 17.41
N ALA A 200 -3.30 -3.84 17.25
CA ALA A 200 -4.51 -4.56 16.87
C ALA A 200 -5.59 -4.55 17.96
N GLU A 201 -5.22 -4.27 19.20
CA GLU A 201 -6.15 -4.09 20.33
C GLU A 201 -7.15 -2.96 20.08
N VAL A 202 -6.75 -1.89 19.38
CA VAL A 202 -7.65 -0.78 18.99
C VAL A 202 -8.88 -1.29 18.25
N PHE A 203 -8.72 -2.29 17.36
CA PHE A 203 -9.86 -2.87 16.63
C PHE A 203 -10.80 -3.67 17.53
N ILE A 204 -10.28 -4.27 18.61
CA ILE A 204 -11.09 -5.00 19.59
C ILE A 204 -11.92 -4.00 20.40
N GLU A 205 -11.33 -2.90 20.80
CA GLU A 205 -11.97 -1.84 21.60
C GLU A 205 -13.01 -1.09 20.77
N GLU A 206 -12.69 -0.72 19.52
CA GLU A 206 -13.58 0.00 18.62
C GLU A 206 -14.66 -0.88 17.97
N ALA A 207 -14.61 -2.20 18.15
CA ALA A 207 -15.58 -3.12 17.57
C ALA A 207 -16.98 -2.84 18.08
N LYS A 208 -17.84 -2.27 17.23
CA LYS A 208 -19.21 -1.84 17.53
C LYS A 208 -20.18 -3.01 17.77
N THR A 209 -19.83 -4.22 17.36
CA THR A 209 -20.67 -5.40 17.52
C THR A 209 -19.95 -6.52 18.26
N THR A 210 -20.72 -7.31 19.03
CA THR A 210 -20.17 -8.50 19.73
C THR A 210 -19.53 -9.50 18.77
N ALA A 211 -20.10 -9.65 17.57
CA ALA A 211 -19.56 -10.53 16.53
C ALA A 211 -18.21 -10.05 16.01
N ALA A 212 -18.06 -8.74 15.74
CA ALA A 212 -16.79 -8.15 15.34
C ALA A 212 -15.73 -8.29 16.44
N ARG A 213 -16.10 -8.00 17.70
CA ARG A 213 -15.20 -8.16 18.86
C ARG A 213 -14.70 -9.60 19.01
N LYS A 214 -15.60 -10.59 18.94
CA LYS A 214 -15.22 -12.01 18.98
C LYS A 214 -14.29 -12.40 17.86
N ARG A 215 -14.53 -11.90 16.62
CA ARG A 215 -13.66 -12.16 15.47
C ARG A 215 -12.25 -11.63 15.69
N TRP A 216 -12.10 -10.39 16.17
CA TRP A 216 -10.80 -9.80 16.48
C TRP A 216 -10.08 -10.53 17.63
N GLN A 217 -10.79 -10.94 18.68
CA GLN A 217 -10.22 -11.77 19.74
C GLN A 217 -9.71 -13.13 19.24
N GLN A 218 -10.39 -13.72 18.25
CA GLN A 218 -9.91 -14.96 17.62
C GLN A 218 -8.64 -14.72 16.79
N VAL A 219 -8.56 -13.59 16.04
CA VAL A 219 -7.37 -13.18 15.32
C VAL A 219 -6.19 -12.97 16.27
N GLU A 220 -6.42 -12.25 17.35
CA GLU A 220 -5.43 -12.04 18.41
C GLU A 220 -4.91 -13.36 18.98
N LYS A 221 -5.81 -14.25 19.39
CA LYS A 221 -5.45 -15.56 19.93
C LYS A 221 -4.63 -16.38 18.92
N LYS A 222 -5.02 -16.37 17.66
CA LYS A 222 -4.30 -17.07 16.60
C LYS A 222 -2.91 -16.49 16.37
N ALA A 223 -2.78 -15.15 16.30
CA ALA A 223 -1.49 -14.48 16.11
C ALA A 223 -0.53 -14.73 17.27
N ARG A 224 -1.03 -14.74 18.53
CA ARG A 224 -0.21 -15.07 19.70
C ARG A 224 0.26 -16.53 19.76
N LEU A 225 -0.44 -17.44 19.07
CA LEU A 225 -0.07 -18.87 18.98
C LEU A 225 0.88 -19.15 17.81
N GLN A 226 0.90 -18.31 16.79
CA GLN A 226 1.81 -18.42 15.66
C GLN A 226 3.13 -17.69 15.95
N THR A 227 3.78 -18.04 17.05
CA THR A 227 5.18 -17.65 17.27
C THR A 227 6.04 -18.49 16.35
N THR A 228 6.67 -17.87 15.38
CA THR A 228 7.77 -18.46 14.62
C THR A 228 8.86 -18.92 15.57
N HIS A 229 9.15 -20.22 15.54
CA HIS A 229 10.37 -20.79 16.09
C HIS A 229 11.52 -20.53 15.13
#